data_ea0c34b35c7a083eb80acc848b338e3f
#
_entry.id   ea0c34b35c7a083eb80acc848b338e3f
#
_cell.length_a   1.000
_cell.length_b   1.000
_cell.length_c   1.000
_cell.angle_alpha   90.00
_cell.angle_beta   90.00
_cell.angle_gamma   90.00
#
_symmetry.space_group_name_H-M   'P 1'
#
loop_
_entity.id
_entity.type
_entity.pdbx_description
1 polymer ?
#
loop_
_entity_poly.entity_id
_entity_poly.type
_entity_poly.pdbx_seq_one_letter_code
_entity_poly.pdbx_strand_id
1 'polypeptide(L)'
;MTSQELLQTLIGFPTVSADSNLALIHHVRGLLEAAGITCRLVLDESGRKANLFASVGPTDVPGVLLSGHTDVVPVEGQAWTLPPFEGTLKDGRIYGRGACDMKGFVACAVMALLDAARGEPLKRPLQLALSHDEEIGCVGVRRLLDVLELAPVRPFLCIVGEPTELQVALGHKGKAALRAHCHGQEGHSSKAPLHVNAIHLASDLVGALRASQRHLAEEGARDAAYDIPYTTLHVGSIDGGKALNIVPNLCTLDFEIRHLPADDPAALVAALQDTADTLVREARQLSPKAAIEIETVNAYPGLDTHPSVEAVRFLKTLVEPGTAQLKVAFGTEGGLFASRLDTPVVVCGPGSIDQAHKPDEYVEVSQLAACDALLGRLRVALG
;
A
#
# COMPACT_ATOMS: atom_id res chain seq x y z
N MET A 1 16.32 16.29 -19.34
CA MET A 1 15.09 15.92 -18.62
C MET A 1 15.40 15.92 -17.14
N THR A 2 14.62 16.58 -16.34
CA THR A 2 14.70 16.65 -14.87
C THR A 2 13.62 15.76 -14.25
N SER A 3 13.71 15.44 -12.95
CA SER A 3 12.65 14.74 -12.23
C SER A 3 11.32 15.48 -12.28
N GLN A 4 11.35 16.81 -12.25
CA GLN A 4 10.17 17.66 -12.42
C GLN A 4 9.50 17.46 -13.78
N GLU A 5 10.25 17.53 -14.89
CA GLU A 5 9.74 17.32 -16.25
C GLU A 5 9.21 15.90 -16.45
N LEU A 6 9.90 14.91 -15.87
CA LEU A 6 9.45 13.52 -15.90
C LEU A 6 8.16 13.34 -15.11
N LEU A 7 8.05 13.90 -13.90
CA LEU A 7 6.82 13.85 -13.08
C LEU A 7 5.63 14.42 -13.84
N GLN A 8 5.78 15.60 -14.46
CA GLN A 8 4.70 16.19 -15.27
C GLN A 8 4.25 15.23 -16.40
N THR A 9 5.20 14.55 -17.03
CA THR A 9 4.90 13.53 -18.05
C THR A 9 4.19 12.31 -17.43
N LEU A 10 4.64 11.81 -16.27
CA LEU A 10 4.05 10.64 -15.61
C LEU A 10 2.63 10.91 -15.11
N ILE A 11 2.34 12.13 -14.63
CA ILE A 11 0.98 12.54 -14.25
C ILE A 11 0.04 12.47 -15.46
N GLY A 12 0.53 12.78 -16.67
CA GLY A 12 -0.22 12.70 -17.91
C GLY A 12 -0.74 11.30 -18.27
N PHE A 13 -0.30 10.25 -17.60
CA PHE A 13 -0.85 8.90 -17.72
C PHE A 13 -1.89 8.66 -16.62
N PRO A 14 -3.19 8.60 -16.92
CA PRO A 14 -4.25 8.39 -15.90
C PRO A 14 -4.32 6.91 -15.50
N THR A 15 -3.34 6.46 -14.74
CA THR A 15 -3.18 5.07 -14.29
C THR A 15 -4.02 4.79 -13.03
N VAL A 16 -5.33 5.06 -13.07
CA VAL A 16 -6.24 4.67 -11.99
C VAL A 16 -6.19 3.15 -11.80
N SER A 17 -6.19 2.66 -10.55
CA SER A 17 -5.97 1.24 -10.24
C SER A 17 -6.89 0.26 -11.01
N ALA A 18 -8.10 0.69 -11.40
CA ALA A 18 -8.99 -0.11 -12.26
C ALA A 18 -8.46 -0.23 -13.72
N ASP A 19 -7.62 0.70 -14.17
CA ASP A 19 -7.18 0.84 -15.56
C ASP A 19 -5.78 0.25 -15.79
N SER A 20 -5.35 0.22 -17.06
CA SER A 20 -4.04 -0.25 -17.46
C SER A 20 -2.95 0.77 -17.14
N ASN A 21 -1.83 0.32 -16.59
CA ASN A 21 -0.63 1.14 -16.42
C ASN A 21 0.40 0.98 -17.56
N LEU A 22 0.11 0.17 -18.58
CA LEU A 22 1.08 -0.21 -19.61
C LEU A 22 1.66 0.99 -20.37
N ALA A 23 0.86 2.03 -20.63
CA ALA A 23 1.36 3.22 -21.35
C ALA A 23 2.48 3.92 -20.55
N LEU A 24 2.31 4.10 -19.24
CA LEU A 24 3.31 4.64 -18.32
C LEU A 24 4.54 3.72 -18.26
N ILE A 25 4.33 2.43 -18.06
CA ILE A 25 5.42 1.44 -17.95
C ILE A 25 6.24 1.37 -19.24
N HIS A 26 5.60 1.39 -20.40
CA HIS A 26 6.33 1.42 -21.69
C HIS A 26 7.10 2.72 -21.92
N HIS A 27 6.56 3.85 -21.46
CA HIS A 27 7.27 5.12 -21.47
C HIS A 27 8.55 5.07 -20.63
N VAL A 28 8.44 4.65 -19.36
CA VAL A 28 9.59 4.51 -18.45
C VAL A 28 10.59 3.50 -18.99
N ARG A 29 10.12 2.32 -19.45
CA ARG A 29 10.95 1.31 -20.08
C ARG A 29 11.76 1.88 -21.24
N GLY A 30 11.10 2.62 -22.14
CA GLY A 30 11.77 3.25 -23.30
C GLY A 30 12.89 4.21 -22.89
N LEU A 31 12.70 5.00 -21.83
CA LEU A 31 13.73 5.89 -21.27
C LEU A 31 14.94 5.11 -20.74
N LEU A 32 14.68 4.06 -19.97
CA LEU A 32 15.72 3.24 -19.36
C LEU A 32 16.50 2.43 -20.43
N GLU A 33 15.81 1.80 -21.37
CA GLU A 33 16.43 1.03 -22.45
C GLU A 33 17.25 1.92 -23.39
N ALA A 34 16.81 3.15 -23.65
CA ALA A 34 17.58 4.13 -24.42
C ALA A 34 18.90 4.54 -23.73
N ALA A 35 18.99 4.38 -22.40
CA ALA A 35 20.22 4.57 -21.62
C ALA A 35 21.01 3.26 -21.45
N GLY A 36 20.65 2.17 -22.13
CA GLY A 36 21.33 0.87 -22.06
C GLY A 36 20.95 0.04 -20.82
N ILE A 37 19.91 0.42 -20.08
CA ILE A 37 19.47 -0.30 -18.87
C ILE A 37 18.52 -1.41 -19.27
N THR A 38 18.83 -2.66 -18.91
CA THR A 38 17.95 -3.79 -19.16
C THR A 38 16.74 -3.74 -18.23
N CYS A 39 15.55 -3.83 -18.83
CA CYS A 39 14.28 -3.85 -18.12
C CYS A 39 13.60 -5.21 -18.19
N ARG A 40 13.03 -5.67 -17.08
CA ARG A 40 12.17 -6.84 -17.02
C ARG A 40 10.75 -6.42 -16.70
N LEU A 41 9.80 -6.78 -17.57
CA LEU A 41 8.37 -6.61 -17.32
C LEU A 41 7.79 -7.89 -16.73
N VAL A 42 6.92 -7.73 -15.73
CA VAL A 42 6.14 -8.81 -15.12
C VAL A 42 4.67 -8.43 -15.27
N LEU A 43 4.01 -9.04 -16.26
CA LEU A 43 2.60 -8.79 -16.58
C LEU A 43 1.68 -9.41 -15.52
N ASP A 44 0.51 -8.80 -15.33
CA ASP A 44 -0.61 -9.41 -14.62
C ASP A 44 -1.23 -10.56 -15.45
N GLU A 45 -2.21 -11.27 -14.89
CA GLU A 45 -2.88 -12.39 -15.60
C GLU A 45 -3.62 -11.96 -16.86
N SER A 46 -4.12 -10.75 -16.87
CA SER A 46 -4.87 -10.21 -18.00
C SER A 46 -3.97 -9.71 -19.14
N GLY A 47 -2.68 -9.50 -18.86
CA GLY A 47 -1.73 -8.83 -19.77
C GLY A 47 -2.00 -7.33 -19.94
N ARG A 48 -2.87 -6.75 -19.10
CA ARG A 48 -3.26 -5.33 -19.19
C ARG A 48 -2.47 -4.43 -18.25
N LYS A 49 -1.76 -5.01 -17.27
CA LYS A 49 -0.92 -4.28 -16.31
C LYS A 49 0.45 -4.93 -16.22
N ALA A 50 1.44 -4.16 -15.82
CA ALA A 50 2.79 -4.68 -15.63
C ALA A 50 3.49 -4.02 -14.44
N ASN A 51 4.28 -4.83 -13.74
CA ASN A 51 5.39 -4.34 -12.94
C ASN A 51 6.63 -4.21 -13.83
N LEU A 52 7.56 -3.31 -13.45
CA LEU A 52 8.84 -3.15 -14.11
C LEU A 52 9.96 -3.32 -13.09
N PHE A 53 10.98 -4.11 -13.43
CA PHE A 53 12.23 -4.18 -12.70
C PHE A 53 13.38 -3.76 -13.61
N ALA A 54 14.28 -2.94 -13.07
CA ALA A 54 15.50 -2.51 -13.75
C ALA A 54 16.68 -2.46 -12.77
N SER A 55 17.90 -2.60 -13.26
CA SER A 55 19.11 -2.59 -12.41
C SER A 55 20.30 -1.98 -13.17
N VAL A 56 21.09 -1.19 -12.45
CA VAL A 56 22.36 -0.63 -12.93
C VAL A 56 23.46 -1.02 -11.94
N GLY A 57 24.58 -1.54 -12.44
CA GLY A 57 25.70 -2.01 -11.66
C GLY A 57 25.83 -3.54 -11.64
N PRO A 58 26.70 -4.09 -10.76
CA PRO A 58 26.98 -5.52 -10.69
C PRO A 58 25.76 -6.31 -10.21
N THR A 59 25.66 -7.57 -10.60
CA THR A 59 24.50 -8.44 -10.28
C THR A 59 24.80 -9.50 -9.20
N ASP A 60 26.04 -9.59 -8.76
CA ASP A 60 26.57 -10.59 -7.85
C ASP A 60 26.81 -10.08 -6.42
N VAL A 61 26.47 -8.83 -6.15
CA VAL A 61 26.58 -8.19 -4.83
C VAL A 61 25.27 -7.52 -4.42
N PRO A 62 24.95 -7.45 -3.11
CA PRO A 62 23.77 -6.78 -2.62
C PRO A 62 23.77 -5.27 -2.90
N GLY A 63 22.70 -4.74 -3.47
CA GLY A 63 22.53 -3.33 -3.78
C GLY A 63 21.35 -2.68 -3.05
N VAL A 64 20.90 -1.55 -3.56
CA VAL A 64 19.72 -0.84 -3.04
C VAL A 64 18.59 -0.88 -4.06
N LEU A 65 17.42 -1.31 -3.60
CA LEU A 65 16.19 -1.34 -4.38
C LEU A 65 15.33 -0.12 -4.05
N LEU A 66 15.00 0.67 -5.06
CA LEU A 66 14.00 1.73 -4.98
C LEU A 66 12.66 1.16 -5.44
N SER A 67 11.62 1.30 -4.62
CA SER A 67 10.29 0.80 -4.94
C SER A 67 9.26 1.91 -4.97
N GLY A 68 8.38 1.89 -5.97
CA GLY A 68 7.24 2.78 -6.07
C GLY A 68 6.12 2.21 -6.93
N HIS A 69 4.87 2.56 -6.59
CA HIS A 69 3.73 2.18 -7.39
C HIS A 69 3.43 3.22 -8.49
N THR A 70 2.75 2.79 -9.53
CA THR A 70 2.42 3.60 -10.70
C THR A 70 0.93 3.90 -10.83
N ASP A 71 0.10 3.17 -10.09
CA ASP A 71 -1.34 3.41 -10.03
C ASP A 71 -1.68 4.55 -9.09
N VAL A 72 -2.90 5.04 -9.20
CA VAL A 72 -3.42 6.17 -8.44
C VAL A 72 -4.90 5.94 -8.12
N VAL A 73 -5.40 6.55 -7.03
CA VAL A 73 -6.83 6.51 -6.70
C VAL A 73 -7.67 7.32 -7.70
N PRO A 74 -8.97 6.99 -7.85
CA PRO A 74 -9.89 7.72 -8.72
C PRO A 74 -10.00 9.22 -8.39
N VAL A 75 -10.38 10.01 -9.37
CA VAL A 75 -10.64 11.46 -9.25
C VAL A 75 -12.13 11.81 -9.32
N GLU A 76 -12.96 10.86 -9.72
CA GLU A 76 -14.40 11.04 -9.89
C GLU A 76 -15.06 11.46 -8.56
N GLY A 77 -15.97 12.42 -8.65
CA GLY A 77 -16.68 12.95 -7.48
C GLY A 77 -15.87 13.90 -6.60
N GLN A 78 -14.62 14.21 -6.95
CA GLN A 78 -13.78 15.19 -6.25
C GLN A 78 -13.83 16.56 -6.94
N ALA A 79 -13.77 17.63 -6.13
CA ALA A 79 -13.85 19.02 -6.61
C ALA A 79 -12.45 19.55 -6.99
N TRP A 80 -11.88 19.08 -8.10
CA TRP A 80 -10.60 19.57 -8.62
C TRP A 80 -10.73 20.97 -9.19
N THR A 81 -9.79 21.87 -8.86
CA THR A 81 -9.69 23.22 -9.45
C THR A 81 -8.68 23.29 -10.60
N LEU A 82 -7.72 22.35 -10.63
CA LEU A 82 -6.75 22.15 -11.71
C LEU A 82 -6.96 20.77 -12.36
N PRO A 83 -6.65 20.60 -13.65
CA PRO A 83 -6.81 19.31 -14.31
C PRO A 83 -5.95 18.21 -13.65
N PRO A 84 -6.55 17.10 -13.19
CA PRO A 84 -5.85 16.11 -12.36
C PRO A 84 -4.74 15.33 -13.09
N PHE A 85 -4.74 15.32 -14.42
CA PHE A 85 -3.79 14.56 -15.25
C PHE A 85 -2.98 15.44 -16.22
N GLU A 86 -2.68 16.70 -15.85
CA GLU A 86 -1.86 17.60 -16.68
C GLU A 86 -0.50 17.97 -16.08
N GLY A 87 -0.27 17.67 -14.80
CA GLY A 87 1.00 17.99 -14.15
C GLY A 87 1.28 19.49 -14.08
N THR A 88 0.31 20.28 -13.61
CA THR A 88 0.38 21.74 -13.63
C THR A 88 1.40 22.27 -12.63
N LEU A 89 2.45 22.96 -13.12
CA LEU A 89 3.39 23.70 -12.28
C LEU A 89 2.82 25.07 -11.93
N LYS A 90 2.64 25.32 -10.62
CA LYS A 90 2.14 26.59 -10.11
C LYS A 90 2.67 26.85 -8.70
N ASP A 91 3.11 28.05 -8.42
CA ASP A 91 3.57 28.52 -7.09
C ASP A 91 4.57 27.58 -6.39
N GLY A 92 5.53 27.01 -7.15
CA GLY A 92 6.54 26.08 -6.62
C GLY A 92 6.03 24.67 -6.34
N ARG A 93 4.83 24.32 -6.84
CA ARG A 93 4.15 23.02 -6.69
C ARG A 93 3.82 22.40 -8.03
N ILE A 94 3.88 21.09 -8.13
CA ILE A 94 3.35 20.34 -9.26
C ILE A 94 2.04 19.70 -8.81
N TYR A 95 0.95 20.12 -9.43
CA TYR A 95 -0.39 19.64 -9.13
C TYR A 95 -0.77 18.52 -10.09
N GLY A 96 -1.41 17.49 -9.56
CA GLY A 96 -1.98 16.38 -10.32
C GLY A 96 -2.14 15.13 -9.47
N ARG A 97 -3.04 14.26 -9.87
CA ARG A 97 -3.26 12.97 -9.20
C ARG A 97 -2.00 12.09 -9.32
N GLY A 98 -1.51 11.59 -8.19
CA GLY A 98 -0.26 10.84 -8.10
C GLY A 98 0.98 11.73 -8.02
N ALA A 99 0.85 13.06 -7.98
CA ALA A 99 2.02 13.94 -7.84
C ALA A 99 2.78 13.66 -6.55
N CYS A 100 2.06 13.45 -5.45
CA CYS A 100 2.59 13.12 -4.13
C CYS A 100 2.64 11.60 -3.91
N ASP A 101 1.58 10.91 -4.29
CA ASP A 101 1.36 9.48 -4.04
C ASP A 101 1.25 8.69 -5.36
N MET A 102 2.38 8.12 -5.89
CA MET A 102 3.74 8.45 -5.53
C MET A 102 4.64 8.64 -6.78
N LYS A 103 4.05 9.16 -7.89
CA LYS A 103 4.79 9.40 -9.15
C LYS A 103 5.95 10.40 -8.99
N GLY A 104 5.89 11.28 -7.96
CA GLY A 104 7.00 12.16 -7.60
C GLY A 104 8.26 11.37 -7.28
N PHE A 105 8.17 10.38 -6.39
CA PHE A 105 9.29 9.49 -6.11
C PHE A 105 9.67 8.65 -7.33
N VAL A 106 8.69 8.11 -8.07
CA VAL A 106 8.97 7.34 -9.29
C VAL A 106 9.80 8.14 -10.28
N ALA A 107 9.50 9.42 -10.49
CA ALA A 107 10.29 10.30 -11.35
C ALA A 107 11.73 10.46 -10.86
N CYS A 108 11.93 10.74 -9.57
CA CYS A 108 13.27 10.85 -8.96
C CYS A 108 14.05 9.52 -9.07
N ALA A 109 13.41 8.38 -8.81
CA ALA A 109 14.03 7.06 -8.87
C ALA A 109 14.46 6.68 -10.30
N VAL A 110 13.61 6.94 -11.30
CA VAL A 110 13.96 6.73 -12.73
C VAL A 110 15.13 7.62 -13.12
N MET A 111 15.14 8.90 -12.74
CA MET A 111 16.26 9.80 -13.01
C MET A 111 17.54 9.34 -12.34
N ALA A 112 17.48 8.85 -11.11
CA ALA A 112 18.65 8.30 -10.39
C ALA A 112 19.25 7.10 -11.13
N LEU A 113 18.44 6.20 -11.71
CA LEU A 113 18.94 5.10 -12.54
C LEU A 113 19.58 5.60 -13.85
N LEU A 114 18.96 6.57 -14.51
CA LEU A 114 19.50 7.16 -15.74
C LEU A 114 20.86 7.84 -15.47
N ASP A 115 20.99 8.52 -14.34
CA ASP A 115 22.25 9.16 -13.93
C ASP A 115 23.29 8.13 -13.51
N ALA A 116 22.88 7.02 -12.90
CA ALA A 116 23.78 5.92 -12.56
C ALA A 116 24.35 5.25 -13.81
N ALA A 117 23.53 5.06 -14.86
CA ALA A 117 23.96 4.45 -16.12
C ALA A 117 24.93 5.34 -16.92
N ARG A 118 24.87 6.66 -16.73
CA ARG A 118 25.74 7.63 -17.41
C ARG A 118 27.00 7.98 -16.63
N GLY A 119 27.01 7.68 -15.33
CA GLY A 119 28.09 8.02 -14.41
C GLY A 119 29.19 6.99 -14.32
N GLU A 120 30.03 7.12 -13.29
CA GLU A 120 31.05 6.12 -12.98
C GLU A 120 30.42 4.77 -12.62
N PRO A 121 31.06 3.63 -12.93
CA PRO A 121 30.57 2.31 -12.61
C PRO A 121 30.29 2.14 -11.11
N LEU A 122 29.12 1.62 -10.79
CA LEU A 122 28.74 1.31 -9.42
C LEU A 122 29.43 0.04 -8.93
N LYS A 123 29.83 -0.01 -7.67
CA LYS A 123 30.34 -1.21 -6.97
C LYS A 123 29.20 -2.05 -6.39
N ARG A 124 28.06 -1.45 -6.13
CA ARG A 124 26.82 -2.11 -5.69
C ARG A 124 25.66 -1.65 -6.58
N PRO A 125 24.73 -2.53 -6.96
CA PRO A 125 23.68 -2.14 -7.90
C PRO A 125 22.68 -1.15 -7.28
N LEU A 126 22.21 -0.22 -8.10
CA LEU A 126 21.00 0.55 -7.88
C LEU A 126 19.87 -0.10 -8.70
N GLN A 127 18.80 -0.47 -8.04
CA GLN A 127 17.70 -1.22 -8.62
C GLN A 127 16.39 -0.44 -8.50
N LEU A 128 15.46 -0.67 -9.41
CA LEU A 128 14.14 -0.05 -9.46
C LEU A 128 13.07 -1.14 -9.59
N ALA A 129 12.06 -1.07 -8.74
CA ALA A 129 10.83 -1.84 -8.81
C ALA A 129 9.67 -0.88 -8.95
N LEU A 130 8.95 -0.95 -10.07
CA LEU A 130 7.68 -0.24 -10.24
C LEU A 130 6.55 -1.24 -10.25
N SER A 131 5.53 -0.99 -9.41
CA SER A 131 4.36 -1.85 -9.25
C SER A 131 3.08 -1.22 -9.76
N HIS A 132 2.02 -1.99 -9.76
CA HIS A 132 0.64 -1.57 -10.02
C HIS A 132 -0.29 -2.10 -8.93
N ASP A 133 -1.49 -1.52 -8.81
CA ASP A 133 -2.53 -1.97 -7.87
C ASP A 133 -2.06 -1.96 -6.40
N GLU A 134 -1.22 -0.98 -6.04
CA GLU A 134 -0.87 -0.73 -4.65
C GLU A 134 -2.11 -0.25 -3.88
N GLU A 135 -2.81 0.74 -4.43
CA GLU A 135 -3.93 1.47 -3.84
C GLU A 135 -5.15 0.58 -3.52
N ILE A 136 -5.25 -0.57 -4.15
CA ILE A 136 -6.28 -1.57 -3.88
C ILE A 136 -5.74 -2.73 -3.02
N GLY A 137 -4.58 -2.54 -2.38
CA GLY A 137 -4.04 -3.41 -1.35
C GLY A 137 -2.78 -4.18 -1.72
N CYS A 138 -1.82 -3.53 -2.37
CA CYS A 138 -0.50 -4.06 -2.70
C CYS A 138 -0.59 -5.38 -3.51
N VAL A 139 -1.49 -5.41 -4.51
CA VAL A 139 -1.80 -6.65 -5.24
C VAL A 139 -0.74 -6.96 -6.29
N GLY A 140 -0.35 -5.96 -7.09
CA GLY A 140 0.51 -6.15 -8.26
C GLY A 140 1.94 -6.51 -7.91
N VAL A 141 2.50 -5.95 -6.85
CA VAL A 141 3.89 -6.20 -6.42
C VAL A 141 4.17 -7.66 -6.11
N ARG A 142 3.16 -8.45 -5.73
CA ARG A 142 3.31 -9.87 -5.37
C ARG A 142 3.92 -10.69 -6.49
N ARG A 143 3.49 -10.46 -7.75
CA ARG A 143 4.07 -11.10 -8.93
C ARG A 143 5.51 -10.67 -9.20
N LEU A 144 5.84 -9.41 -8.92
CA LEU A 144 7.23 -8.96 -9.02
C LEU A 144 8.09 -9.65 -7.96
N LEU A 145 7.57 -9.79 -6.74
CA LEU A 145 8.25 -10.50 -5.65
C LEU A 145 8.49 -11.98 -5.99
N ASP A 146 7.56 -12.69 -6.67
CA ASP A 146 7.77 -14.05 -7.16
C ASP A 146 9.03 -14.17 -8.03
N VAL A 147 9.32 -13.10 -8.78
CA VAL A 147 10.51 -13.02 -9.64
C VAL A 147 11.76 -12.66 -8.84
N LEU A 148 11.66 -11.70 -7.92
CA LEU A 148 12.79 -11.22 -7.13
C LEU A 148 13.27 -12.24 -6.10
N GLU A 149 12.38 -13.07 -5.57
CA GLU A 149 12.71 -14.17 -4.68
C GLU A 149 13.62 -15.22 -5.33
N LEU A 150 13.58 -15.35 -6.65
CA LEU A 150 14.43 -16.25 -7.41
C LEU A 150 15.81 -15.65 -7.72
N ALA A 151 16.02 -14.37 -7.44
CA ALA A 151 17.31 -13.72 -7.66
C ALA A 151 18.37 -14.30 -6.71
N PRO A 152 19.60 -14.57 -7.19
CA PRO A 152 20.65 -15.16 -6.37
C PRO A 152 21.15 -14.24 -5.25
N VAL A 153 20.96 -12.94 -5.40
CA VAL A 153 21.39 -11.93 -4.44
C VAL A 153 20.21 -11.04 -4.08
N ARG A 154 19.96 -10.90 -2.78
CA ARG A 154 18.90 -10.01 -2.24
C ARG A 154 19.42 -8.58 -2.13
N PRO A 155 18.56 -7.56 -2.21
CA PRO A 155 18.94 -6.19 -1.91
C PRO A 155 19.46 -6.07 -0.46
N PHE A 156 20.44 -5.21 -0.26
CA PHE A 156 20.93 -4.82 1.07
C PHE A 156 19.91 -3.93 1.81
N LEU A 157 19.17 -3.11 1.04
CA LEU A 157 18.17 -2.18 1.51
C LEU A 157 17.11 -2.03 0.43
N CYS A 158 15.84 -1.98 0.82
CA CYS A 158 14.75 -1.50 -0.03
C CYS A 158 14.25 -0.14 0.52
N ILE A 159 14.10 0.85 -0.37
CA ILE A 159 13.52 2.16 -0.07
C ILE A 159 12.18 2.25 -0.83
N VAL A 160 11.08 2.24 -0.09
CA VAL A 160 9.74 2.49 -0.63
C VAL A 160 9.48 3.99 -0.55
N GLY A 161 9.17 4.61 -1.67
CA GLY A 161 9.19 6.06 -1.81
C GLY A 161 7.88 6.77 -1.50
N GLU A 162 7.06 6.24 -0.60
CA GLU A 162 5.84 6.89 -0.14
C GLU A 162 6.09 8.23 0.55
N PRO A 163 5.11 9.15 0.53
CA PRO A 163 5.30 10.53 0.95
C PRO A 163 5.48 10.66 2.48
N THR A 164 6.72 10.78 2.90
CA THR A 164 7.13 10.95 4.31
C THR A 164 7.85 12.27 4.57
N GLU A 165 7.79 13.22 3.61
CA GLU A 165 8.60 14.45 3.65
C GLU A 165 10.11 14.15 3.78
N LEU A 166 10.54 13.03 3.19
CA LEU A 166 11.90 12.47 3.28
C LEU A 166 12.33 12.09 4.71
N GLN A 167 11.41 11.99 5.64
CA GLN A 167 11.66 11.37 6.94
C GLN A 167 11.79 9.84 6.77
N VAL A 168 12.56 9.21 7.67
CA VAL A 168 12.82 7.77 7.59
C VAL A 168 11.79 7.01 8.40
N ALA A 169 10.75 6.49 7.73
CA ALA A 169 9.79 5.63 8.41
C ALA A 169 10.29 4.19 8.43
N LEU A 170 10.41 3.65 9.65
CA LEU A 170 10.92 2.30 9.92
C LEU A 170 9.83 1.27 10.07
N GLY A 171 8.57 1.69 10.06
CA GLY A 171 7.45 0.79 10.23
C GLY A 171 6.12 1.36 9.75
N HIS A 172 5.22 0.46 9.42
CA HIS A 172 3.83 0.75 9.16
C HIS A 172 2.94 -0.41 9.61
N LYS A 173 1.65 -0.13 9.85
CA LYS A 173 0.69 -1.18 10.18
C LYS A 173 0.41 -2.07 8.97
N GLY A 174 0.15 -3.34 9.23
CA GLY A 174 -0.43 -4.24 8.24
C GLY A 174 -1.94 -4.04 8.13
N LYS A 175 -2.52 -4.63 7.09
CA LYS A 175 -3.96 -4.57 6.81
C LYS A 175 -4.51 -5.95 6.49
N ALA A 176 -5.71 -6.24 7.00
CA ALA A 176 -6.58 -7.28 6.48
C ALA A 176 -7.95 -6.65 6.17
N ALA A 177 -8.35 -6.68 4.92
CA ALA A 177 -9.68 -6.31 4.46
C ALA A 177 -10.54 -7.57 4.42
N LEU A 178 -11.69 -7.53 5.06
CA LEU A 178 -12.54 -8.68 5.32
C LEU A 178 -13.96 -8.38 4.90
N ARG A 179 -14.65 -9.42 4.44
CA ARG A 179 -16.09 -9.38 4.16
C ARG A 179 -16.80 -10.47 4.93
N ALA A 180 -17.87 -10.12 5.62
CA ALA A 180 -18.73 -11.08 6.28
C ALA A 180 -20.06 -11.18 5.53
N HIS A 181 -20.47 -12.42 5.20
CA HIS A 181 -21.78 -12.75 4.66
C HIS A 181 -22.63 -13.33 5.77
N CYS A 182 -23.62 -12.55 6.22
CA CYS A 182 -24.58 -12.98 7.23
C CYS A 182 -25.80 -13.59 6.52
N HIS A 183 -26.00 -14.91 6.67
CA HIS A 183 -27.08 -15.66 6.05
C HIS A 183 -28.19 -15.88 7.06
N GLY A 184 -29.37 -15.37 6.74
CA GLY A 184 -30.61 -15.56 7.48
C GLY A 184 -31.61 -16.42 6.73
N GLN A 185 -32.89 -16.29 7.11
CA GLN A 185 -34.00 -16.95 6.46
C GLN A 185 -35.12 -15.94 6.20
N GLU A 186 -35.47 -15.75 4.93
CA GLU A 186 -36.53 -14.83 4.56
C GLU A 186 -37.91 -15.34 4.95
N GLY A 187 -38.81 -14.39 5.17
CA GLY A 187 -40.20 -14.62 5.49
C GLY A 187 -40.98 -13.33 5.59
N HIS A 188 -42.31 -13.45 5.81
CA HIS A 188 -43.17 -12.30 6.01
C HIS A 188 -42.86 -11.64 7.38
N SER A 189 -42.67 -10.32 7.43
CA SER A 189 -42.28 -9.59 8.63
C SER A 189 -43.28 -9.77 9.82
N SER A 190 -44.55 -10.03 9.58
CA SER A 190 -45.54 -10.35 10.64
C SER A 190 -45.21 -11.64 11.40
N LYS A 191 -44.35 -12.48 10.85
CA LYS A 191 -43.85 -13.73 11.44
C LYS A 191 -42.36 -13.67 11.73
N ALA A 192 -41.77 -12.47 11.83
CA ALA A 192 -40.33 -12.28 12.00
C ALA A 192 -39.70 -13.14 13.12
N PRO A 193 -40.32 -13.37 14.31
CA PRO A 193 -39.74 -14.22 15.33
C PRO A 193 -39.57 -15.69 14.96
N LEU A 194 -40.20 -16.16 13.84
CA LEU A 194 -40.04 -17.51 13.33
C LEU A 194 -38.97 -17.65 12.26
N HIS A 195 -38.29 -16.57 11.96
CA HIS A 195 -37.26 -16.47 10.91
C HIS A 195 -35.99 -15.87 11.43
N VAL A 196 -34.88 -16.13 10.73
CA VAL A 196 -33.56 -15.54 11.06
C VAL A 196 -33.33 -14.30 10.23
N ASN A 197 -33.21 -13.16 10.86
CA ASN A 197 -32.94 -11.88 10.21
C ASN A 197 -31.43 -11.67 10.03
N ALA A 198 -30.95 -11.63 8.78
CA ALA A 198 -29.56 -11.45 8.44
C ALA A 198 -29.00 -10.09 8.90
N ILE A 199 -29.81 -9.02 8.94
CA ILE A 199 -29.38 -7.72 9.45
C ILE A 199 -29.14 -7.79 10.95
N HIS A 200 -29.93 -8.56 11.72
CA HIS A 200 -29.69 -8.74 13.14
C HIS A 200 -28.38 -9.48 13.38
N LEU A 201 -28.07 -10.55 12.62
CA LEU A 201 -26.77 -11.24 12.70
C LEU A 201 -25.61 -10.31 12.39
N ALA A 202 -25.75 -9.48 11.37
CA ALA A 202 -24.73 -8.48 11.03
C ALA A 202 -24.56 -7.42 12.12
N SER A 203 -25.66 -6.97 12.74
CA SER A 203 -25.62 -6.03 13.87
C SER A 203 -24.90 -6.62 15.08
N ASP A 204 -25.17 -7.91 15.39
CA ASP A 204 -24.51 -8.61 16.49
C ASP A 204 -23.01 -8.77 16.22
N LEU A 205 -22.63 -9.09 14.97
CA LEU A 205 -21.22 -9.11 14.55
C LEU A 205 -20.56 -7.73 14.68
N VAL A 206 -21.23 -6.63 14.29
CA VAL A 206 -20.73 -5.25 14.52
C VAL A 206 -20.53 -5.00 16.03
N GLY A 207 -21.47 -5.46 16.85
CA GLY A 207 -21.33 -5.41 18.31
C GLY A 207 -20.09 -6.12 18.81
N ALA A 208 -19.81 -7.31 18.30
CA ALA A 208 -18.65 -8.12 18.62
C ALA A 208 -17.33 -7.46 18.13
N LEU A 209 -17.29 -6.95 16.90
CA LEU A 209 -16.15 -6.21 16.36
C LEU A 209 -15.81 -4.98 17.23
N ARG A 210 -16.83 -4.24 17.69
CA ARG A 210 -16.64 -3.11 18.62
C ARG A 210 -16.14 -3.54 19.98
N ALA A 211 -16.55 -4.71 20.48
CA ALA A 211 -16.03 -5.26 21.73
C ALA A 211 -14.56 -5.68 21.58
N SER A 212 -14.21 -6.36 20.50
CA SER A 212 -12.82 -6.72 20.15
C SER A 212 -11.94 -5.48 20.01
N GLN A 213 -12.44 -4.42 19.34
CA GLN A 213 -11.72 -3.14 19.24
C GLN A 213 -11.42 -2.53 20.62
N ARG A 214 -12.37 -2.54 21.55
CA ARG A 214 -12.13 -2.04 22.90
C ARG A 214 -11.10 -2.89 23.64
N HIS A 215 -11.21 -4.20 23.55
CA HIS A 215 -10.24 -5.11 24.15
C HIS A 215 -8.81 -4.87 23.62
N LEU A 216 -8.63 -4.74 22.31
CA LEU A 216 -7.33 -4.43 21.71
C LEU A 216 -6.81 -3.05 22.15
N ALA A 217 -7.71 -2.07 22.33
CA ALA A 217 -7.32 -0.75 22.82
C ALA A 217 -6.95 -0.74 24.32
N GLU A 218 -7.45 -1.64 25.12
CA GLU A 218 -7.21 -1.71 26.57
C GLU A 218 -6.08 -2.69 26.92
N GLU A 219 -6.08 -3.89 26.33
CA GLU A 219 -5.24 -5.02 26.71
C GLU A 219 -4.30 -5.52 25.60
N GLY A 220 -4.48 -5.03 24.35
CA GLY A 220 -3.69 -5.47 23.19
C GLY A 220 -2.24 -4.97 23.18
N ALA A 221 -1.47 -5.46 22.22
CA ALA A 221 -0.11 -4.98 21.98
C ALA A 221 -0.07 -3.47 21.75
N ARG A 222 1.03 -2.85 22.15
CA ARG A 222 1.23 -1.40 22.09
C ARG A 222 2.54 -1.04 21.40
N ASP A 223 2.47 -0.03 20.53
CA ASP A 223 3.64 0.61 19.98
C ASP A 223 3.43 2.14 19.97
N ALA A 224 4.10 2.83 20.91
CA ALA A 224 3.96 4.26 21.12
C ALA A 224 4.54 5.12 19.98
N ALA A 225 5.19 4.51 18.98
CA ALA A 225 5.67 5.22 17.78
C ALA A 225 4.54 5.52 16.77
N TYR A 226 3.34 4.95 16.95
CA TYR A 226 2.15 5.26 16.16
C TYR A 226 1.21 6.19 16.91
N ASP A 227 0.53 7.10 16.21
CA ASP A 227 -0.52 7.97 16.78
C ASP A 227 -1.64 7.15 17.43
N ILE A 228 -2.05 6.06 16.78
CA ILE A 228 -2.93 5.04 17.37
C ILE A 228 -2.06 3.83 17.72
N PRO A 229 -1.66 3.66 19.00
CA PRO A 229 -0.59 2.73 19.39
C PRO A 229 -1.03 1.27 19.53
N TYR A 230 -2.12 0.86 18.93
CA TYR A 230 -2.69 -0.49 18.99
C TYR A 230 -3.36 -0.89 17.66
N THR A 231 -3.66 -2.16 17.52
CA THR A 231 -4.40 -2.72 16.37
C THR A 231 -5.86 -2.27 16.40
N THR A 232 -6.35 -1.83 15.24
CA THR A 232 -7.72 -1.31 15.10
C THR A 232 -8.58 -2.17 14.19
N LEU A 233 -9.88 -2.25 14.53
CA LEU A 233 -10.94 -2.82 13.70
C LEU A 233 -11.90 -1.71 13.29
N HIS A 234 -12.23 -1.65 12.01
CA HIS A 234 -13.14 -0.64 11.46
C HIS A 234 -14.16 -1.31 10.55
N VAL A 235 -15.44 -0.99 10.76
CA VAL A 235 -16.53 -1.39 9.86
C VAL A 235 -16.74 -0.29 8.85
N GLY A 236 -16.52 -0.59 7.56
CA GLY A 236 -16.58 0.38 6.47
C GLY A 236 -17.96 0.47 5.83
N SER A 237 -18.62 -0.67 5.61
CA SER A 237 -19.93 -0.71 4.99
C SER A 237 -20.80 -1.85 5.54
N ILE A 238 -22.12 -1.68 5.40
CA ILE A 238 -23.11 -2.70 5.67
C ILE A 238 -24.23 -2.57 4.64
N ASP A 239 -24.60 -3.66 4.02
CA ASP A 239 -25.68 -3.72 3.03
C ASP A 239 -26.58 -4.94 3.27
N GLY A 240 -27.89 -4.74 3.34
CA GLY A 240 -28.83 -5.84 3.58
C GLY A 240 -30.28 -5.44 3.56
N GLY A 241 -31.14 -6.43 3.26
CA GLY A 241 -32.57 -6.24 3.14
C GLY A 241 -33.03 -5.77 1.76
N LYS A 242 -34.31 -6.06 1.43
CA LYS A 242 -34.94 -5.71 0.14
C LYS A 242 -36.15 -4.83 0.32
N ALA A 243 -36.95 -5.09 1.35
CA ALA A 243 -38.21 -4.39 1.64
C ALA A 243 -38.56 -4.52 3.12
N LEU A 244 -39.24 -3.50 3.68
CA LEU A 244 -39.59 -3.45 5.09
C LEU A 244 -40.42 -4.66 5.57
N ASN A 245 -41.26 -5.22 4.73
CA ASN A 245 -42.17 -6.32 5.05
C ASN A 245 -41.61 -7.72 4.75
N ILE A 246 -40.32 -7.84 4.43
CA ILE A 246 -39.58 -9.10 4.21
C ILE A 246 -38.49 -9.22 5.24
N VAL A 247 -38.39 -10.36 5.96
CA VAL A 247 -37.23 -10.66 6.81
C VAL A 247 -36.01 -10.87 5.91
N PRO A 248 -34.90 -10.12 6.10
CA PRO A 248 -33.70 -10.23 5.26
C PRO A 248 -33.05 -11.61 5.38
N ASN A 249 -32.72 -12.21 4.22
CA ASN A 249 -31.98 -13.48 4.14
C ASN A 249 -30.47 -13.32 3.93
N LEU A 250 -30.02 -12.12 3.57
CA LEU A 250 -28.61 -11.80 3.38
C LEU A 250 -28.31 -10.38 3.88
N CYS A 251 -27.20 -10.24 4.56
CA CYS A 251 -26.57 -8.95 4.87
C CYS A 251 -25.07 -9.11 4.73
N THR A 252 -24.44 -8.18 4.00
CA THR A 252 -22.99 -8.15 3.79
C THR A 252 -22.38 -7.02 4.61
N LEU A 253 -21.23 -7.28 5.23
CA LEU A 253 -20.49 -6.35 6.05
C LEU A 253 -19.04 -6.32 5.57
N ASP A 254 -18.54 -5.15 5.15
CA ASP A 254 -17.13 -4.94 4.87
C ASP A 254 -16.45 -4.26 6.06
N PHE A 255 -15.35 -4.83 6.51
CA PHE A 255 -14.58 -4.32 7.62
C PHE A 255 -13.08 -4.57 7.43
N GLU A 256 -12.25 -3.87 8.19
CA GLU A 256 -10.80 -4.05 8.12
C GLU A 256 -10.16 -4.13 9.51
N ILE A 257 -9.00 -4.79 9.53
CA ILE A 257 -8.06 -4.81 10.65
C ILE A 257 -6.81 -4.04 10.20
N ARG A 258 -6.41 -3.01 10.94
CA ARG A 258 -5.11 -2.37 10.83
C ARG A 258 -4.25 -2.84 11.99
N HIS A 259 -3.43 -3.86 11.77
CA HIS A 259 -2.70 -4.53 12.83
C HIS A 259 -1.28 -4.01 13.00
N LEU A 260 -0.80 -3.99 14.26
CA LEU A 260 0.62 -3.81 14.53
C LEU A 260 1.43 -4.99 13.96
N PRO A 261 2.71 -4.79 13.59
CA PRO A 261 3.57 -5.91 13.19
C PRO A 261 3.72 -7.01 14.24
N ALA A 262 3.53 -6.67 15.53
CA ALA A 262 3.58 -7.62 16.65
C ALA A 262 2.34 -8.52 16.77
N ASP A 263 1.23 -8.15 16.11
CA ASP A 263 0.00 -8.95 16.14
C ASP A 263 -0.06 -9.93 14.97
N ASP A 264 -0.55 -11.13 15.24
CA ASP A 264 -0.83 -12.12 14.19
C ASP A 264 -2.23 -11.89 13.59
N PRO A 265 -2.34 -11.37 12.35
CA PRO A 265 -3.63 -11.11 11.72
C PRO A 265 -4.44 -12.39 11.50
N ALA A 266 -3.81 -13.55 11.30
CA ALA A 266 -4.52 -14.80 11.13
C ALA A 266 -5.20 -15.24 12.44
N ALA A 267 -4.54 -15.08 13.58
CA ALA A 267 -5.12 -15.33 14.90
C ALA A 267 -6.30 -14.38 15.20
N LEU A 268 -6.19 -13.11 14.82
CA LEU A 268 -7.29 -12.14 14.97
C LEU A 268 -8.51 -12.54 14.13
N VAL A 269 -8.30 -12.93 12.86
CA VAL A 269 -9.39 -13.38 11.97
C VAL A 269 -10.03 -14.67 12.50
N ALA A 270 -9.23 -15.63 12.99
CA ALA A 270 -9.74 -16.87 13.58
C ALA A 270 -10.62 -16.59 14.81
N ALA A 271 -10.20 -15.70 15.71
CA ALA A 271 -11.00 -15.31 16.89
C ALA A 271 -12.32 -14.63 16.49
N LEU A 272 -12.33 -13.85 15.40
CA LEU A 272 -13.56 -13.27 14.87
C LEU A 272 -14.50 -14.33 14.28
N GLN A 273 -13.95 -15.36 13.60
CA GLN A 273 -14.75 -16.48 13.10
C GLN A 273 -15.37 -17.30 14.25
N ASP A 274 -14.60 -17.60 15.31
CA ASP A 274 -15.12 -18.27 16.50
C ASP A 274 -16.27 -17.47 17.16
N THR A 275 -16.14 -16.15 17.17
CA THR A 275 -17.19 -15.25 17.68
C THR A 275 -18.40 -15.30 16.79
N ALA A 276 -18.26 -15.25 15.45
CA ALA A 276 -19.32 -15.36 14.48
C ALA A 276 -20.08 -16.69 14.62
N ASP A 277 -19.36 -17.80 14.80
CA ASP A 277 -19.94 -19.13 15.03
C ASP A 277 -20.74 -19.20 16.33
N THR A 278 -20.32 -18.45 17.36
CA THR A 278 -21.06 -18.34 18.60
C THR A 278 -22.36 -17.55 18.43
N LEU A 279 -22.34 -16.44 17.70
CA LEU A 279 -23.49 -15.59 17.41
C LEU A 279 -24.59 -16.35 16.66
N VAL A 280 -24.23 -17.23 15.70
CA VAL A 280 -25.23 -17.97 14.92
C VAL A 280 -25.77 -19.21 15.60
N ARG A 281 -25.25 -19.61 16.77
CA ARG A 281 -25.65 -20.85 17.44
C ARG A 281 -27.13 -20.92 17.76
N GLU A 282 -27.69 -19.82 18.26
CA GLU A 282 -29.13 -19.73 18.55
C GLU A 282 -29.95 -19.65 17.27
N ALA A 283 -29.49 -18.88 16.29
CA ALA A 283 -30.16 -18.72 15.02
C ALA A 283 -30.29 -20.06 14.26
N ARG A 284 -29.32 -20.96 14.38
CA ARG A 284 -29.37 -22.31 13.78
C ARG A 284 -30.46 -23.20 14.35
N GLN A 285 -31.01 -22.91 15.53
CA GLN A 285 -32.21 -23.61 16.06
C GLN A 285 -33.47 -23.29 15.25
N LEU A 286 -33.57 -22.06 14.72
CA LEU A 286 -34.66 -21.63 13.85
C LEU A 286 -34.39 -21.95 12.39
N SER A 287 -33.20 -21.74 11.92
CA SER A 287 -32.75 -22.02 10.55
C SER A 287 -31.37 -22.68 10.53
N PRO A 288 -31.28 -23.99 10.22
CA PRO A 288 -29.97 -24.68 10.13
C PRO A 288 -28.99 -24.07 9.11
N LYS A 289 -29.47 -23.27 8.17
CA LYS A 289 -28.67 -22.58 7.16
C LYS A 289 -28.17 -21.21 7.63
N ALA A 290 -28.54 -20.76 8.85
CA ALA A 290 -28.02 -19.52 9.38
C ALA A 290 -26.49 -19.60 9.54
N ALA A 291 -25.77 -18.60 9.03
CA ALA A 291 -24.31 -18.54 9.05
C ALA A 291 -23.82 -17.10 9.04
N ILE A 292 -22.62 -16.90 9.58
CA ILE A 292 -21.77 -15.74 9.32
C ILE A 292 -20.46 -16.29 8.76
N GLU A 293 -20.20 -16.03 7.50
CA GLU A 293 -19.01 -16.46 6.79
C GLU A 293 -18.10 -15.26 6.58
N ILE A 294 -16.86 -15.34 7.12
CA ILE A 294 -15.87 -14.26 7.00
C ILE A 294 -14.83 -14.67 5.97
N GLU A 295 -14.71 -13.90 4.91
CA GLU A 295 -13.65 -14.07 3.90
C GLU A 295 -12.62 -12.94 3.98
N THR A 296 -11.36 -13.28 3.75
CA THR A 296 -10.29 -12.29 3.56
C THR A 296 -10.27 -11.86 2.11
N VAL A 297 -10.66 -10.61 1.85
CA VAL A 297 -10.65 -10.02 0.50
C VAL A 297 -9.23 -9.68 0.07
N ASN A 298 -8.46 -9.09 1.00
CA ASN A 298 -7.05 -8.77 0.79
C ASN A 298 -6.34 -8.59 2.13
N ALA A 299 -5.03 -8.92 2.16
CA ALA A 299 -4.20 -8.67 3.33
C ALA A 299 -2.74 -8.43 2.92
N TYR A 300 -2.04 -7.60 3.68
CA TYR A 300 -0.59 -7.42 3.58
C TYR A 300 0.01 -7.20 4.98
N PRO A 301 1.27 -7.65 5.21
CA PRO A 301 1.92 -7.54 6.51
C PRO A 301 2.30 -6.10 6.83
N GLY A 302 2.46 -5.81 8.12
CA GLY A 302 3.11 -4.58 8.59
C GLY A 302 4.62 -4.61 8.37
N LEU A 303 5.23 -3.43 8.50
CA LEU A 303 6.68 -3.25 8.48
C LEU A 303 7.17 -2.88 9.88
N ASP A 304 8.29 -3.48 10.32
CA ASP A 304 8.98 -3.12 11.56
C ASP A 304 10.49 -3.34 11.41
N THR A 305 11.15 -2.40 10.78
CA THR A 305 12.59 -2.43 10.57
C THR A 305 13.31 -1.88 11.79
N HIS A 306 14.16 -2.69 12.42
CA HIS A 306 14.86 -2.27 13.63
C HIS A 306 15.89 -1.16 13.31
N PRO A 307 15.96 -0.06 14.10
CA PRO A 307 16.80 1.10 13.79
C PRO A 307 18.32 0.82 13.85
N SER A 308 18.73 -0.29 14.45
CA SER A 308 20.15 -0.67 14.57
C SER A 308 20.68 -1.49 13.40
N VAL A 309 19.85 -1.91 12.43
CA VAL A 309 20.35 -2.66 11.27
C VAL A 309 21.28 -1.79 10.43
N GLU A 310 22.27 -2.44 9.81
CA GLU A 310 23.31 -1.74 9.04
C GLU A 310 22.74 -0.89 7.92
N ALA A 311 21.71 -1.39 7.22
CA ALA A 311 21.03 -0.70 6.14
C ALA A 311 20.39 0.63 6.59
N VAL A 312 19.79 0.67 7.78
CA VAL A 312 19.22 1.91 8.34
C VAL A 312 20.34 2.88 8.72
N ARG A 313 21.44 2.38 9.33
CA ARG A 313 22.61 3.23 9.60
C ARG A 313 23.22 3.80 8.34
N PHE A 314 23.32 3.00 7.28
CA PHE A 314 23.77 3.46 5.96
C PHE A 314 22.87 4.58 5.44
N LEU A 315 21.53 4.40 5.42
CA LEU A 315 20.62 5.43 4.94
C LEU A 315 20.73 6.73 5.77
N LYS A 316 20.93 6.62 7.09
CA LYS A 316 21.14 7.79 7.97
C LYS A 316 22.34 8.65 7.58
N THR A 317 23.34 8.10 6.91
CA THR A 317 24.49 8.89 6.40
C THR A 317 24.13 9.68 5.15
N LEU A 318 22.99 9.37 4.51
CA LEU A 318 22.57 9.96 3.24
C LEU A 318 21.47 11.02 3.39
N VAL A 319 20.63 10.90 4.43
CA VAL A 319 19.58 11.90 4.73
C VAL A 319 20.17 13.13 5.41
N GLU A 320 19.42 14.22 5.45
CA GLU A 320 19.84 15.45 6.11
C GLU A 320 20.05 15.21 7.64
N PRO A 321 21.05 15.85 8.25
CA PRO A 321 21.25 15.75 9.70
C PRO A 321 20.00 16.18 10.47
N GLY A 322 19.59 15.36 11.45
CA GLY A 322 18.38 15.62 12.23
C GLY A 322 17.08 15.07 11.65
N THR A 323 17.14 14.39 10.50
CA THR A 323 15.97 13.70 9.92
C THR A 323 15.36 12.74 10.96
N ALA A 324 14.05 12.91 11.21
CA ALA A 324 13.33 12.09 12.17
C ALA A 324 13.20 10.63 11.70
N GLN A 325 13.17 9.73 12.67
CA GLN A 325 12.71 8.36 12.48
C GLN A 325 11.30 8.23 13.06
N LEU A 326 10.41 7.61 12.31
CA LEU A 326 9.00 7.50 12.68
C LEU A 326 8.40 6.16 12.22
N LYS A 327 7.17 5.90 12.61
CA LYS A 327 6.31 4.88 12.04
C LYS A 327 5.06 5.56 11.48
N VAL A 328 4.59 5.08 10.33
CA VAL A 328 3.43 5.66 9.64
C VAL A 328 2.20 4.77 9.84
N ALA A 329 1.02 5.39 9.91
CA ALA A 329 -0.22 4.66 10.12
C ALA A 329 -0.77 4.03 8.83
N PHE A 330 -0.45 4.60 7.65
CA PHE A 330 -0.83 4.04 6.36
C PHE A 330 0.04 2.82 6.02
N GLY A 331 -0.51 1.90 5.23
CA GLY A 331 0.22 0.72 4.78
C GLY A 331 0.96 1.01 3.48
N THR A 332 1.99 0.24 3.19
CA THR A 332 2.77 0.30 1.96
C THR A 332 3.18 -1.11 1.52
N GLU A 333 3.78 -1.24 0.33
CA GLU A 333 4.40 -2.50 -0.11
C GLU A 333 5.60 -2.95 0.75
N GLY A 334 6.08 -2.08 1.65
CA GLY A 334 7.29 -2.32 2.45
C GLY A 334 7.24 -3.60 3.26
N GLY A 335 6.10 -3.91 3.88
CA GLY A 335 5.92 -5.14 4.63
C GLY A 335 6.04 -6.41 3.75
N LEU A 336 5.58 -6.35 2.51
CA LEU A 336 5.72 -7.45 1.55
C LEU A 336 7.17 -7.64 1.11
N PHE A 337 7.88 -6.56 0.79
CA PHE A 337 9.31 -6.65 0.48
C PHE A 337 10.12 -7.21 1.66
N ALA A 338 9.88 -6.72 2.87
CA ALA A 338 10.58 -7.18 4.07
C ALA A 338 10.34 -8.67 4.34
N SER A 339 9.08 -9.10 4.30
CA SER A 339 8.71 -10.49 4.64
C SER A 339 9.14 -11.50 3.57
N ARG A 340 9.10 -11.12 2.28
CA ARG A 340 9.37 -12.04 1.18
C ARG A 340 10.83 -12.06 0.75
N LEU A 341 11.52 -10.93 0.81
CA LEU A 341 12.94 -10.86 0.41
C LEU A 341 13.91 -11.00 1.60
N ASP A 342 13.41 -11.03 2.83
CA ASP A 342 14.25 -11.00 4.05
C ASP A 342 15.26 -9.83 3.99
N THR A 343 14.77 -8.66 3.57
CA THR A 343 15.58 -7.46 3.30
C THR A 343 15.10 -6.33 4.20
N PRO A 344 16.01 -5.56 4.85
CA PRO A 344 15.63 -4.34 5.54
C PRO A 344 14.92 -3.36 4.59
N VAL A 345 13.76 -2.85 5.03
CA VAL A 345 12.96 -1.89 4.25
C VAL A 345 12.77 -0.62 5.06
N VAL A 346 12.84 0.50 4.39
CA VAL A 346 12.43 1.81 4.93
C VAL A 346 11.46 2.48 3.99
N VAL A 347 10.61 3.33 4.55
CA VAL A 347 9.74 4.19 3.74
C VAL A 347 10.29 5.60 3.80
N CYS A 348 10.64 6.17 2.64
CA CYS A 348 11.25 7.50 2.55
C CYS A 348 11.04 8.08 1.15
N GLY A 349 10.18 9.07 1.04
CA GLY A 349 9.87 9.72 -0.23
C GLY A 349 9.45 11.19 -0.07
N PRO A 350 9.39 11.91 -1.20
CA PRO A 350 9.05 13.33 -1.23
C PRO A 350 7.55 13.55 -1.06
N GLY A 351 7.18 14.68 -0.50
CA GLY A 351 5.80 15.09 -0.27
C GLY A 351 5.22 14.60 1.04
N SER A 352 3.99 14.97 1.32
CA SER A 352 3.27 14.64 2.56
C SER A 352 2.01 13.85 2.26
N ILE A 353 1.77 12.78 3.02
CA ILE A 353 0.55 11.97 2.94
C ILE A 353 -0.73 12.81 3.12
N ASP A 354 -0.62 13.97 3.77
CA ASP A 354 -1.73 14.90 3.91
C ASP A 354 -2.23 15.48 2.59
N GLN A 355 -1.46 15.37 1.52
CA GLN A 355 -1.84 15.81 0.17
C GLN A 355 -2.45 14.67 -0.66
N ALA A 356 -2.19 13.42 -0.30
CA ALA A 356 -2.68 12.25 -1.02
C ALA A 356 -4.22 12.14 -0.96
N HIS A 357 -4.81 11.51 -1.99
CA HIS A 357 -6.24 11.15 -2.10
C HIS A 357 -7.23 12.34 -2.06
N LYS A 358 -6.73 13.57 -2.13
CA LYS A 358 -7.53 14.81 -2.13
C LYS A 358 -7.58 15.43 -3.54
N PRO A 359 -8.60 16.27 -3.85
CA PRO A 359 -8.53 17.14 -5.02
C PRO A 359 -7.37 18.12 -4.87
N ASP A 360 -6.83 18.56 -6.01
CA ASP A 360 -5.66 19.43 -6.09
C ASP A 360 -4.42 18.87 -5.35
N GLU A 361 -4.26 17.56 -5.38
CA GLU A 361 -3.05 16.89 -4.91
C GLU A 361 -1.81 17.52 -5.56
N TYR A 362 -0.76 17.69 -4.76
CA TYR A 362 0.49 18.30 -5.24
C TYR A 362 1.72 17.77 -4.50
N VAL A 363 2.88 17.94 -5.11
CA VAL A 363 4.18 17.84 -4.46
C VAL A 363 4.94 19.16 -4.61
N GLU A 364 5.61 19.59 -3.55
CA GLU A 364 6.50 20.76 -3.59
C GLU A 364 7.73 20.44 -4.49
N VAL A 365 8.10 21.37 -5.36
CA VAL A 365 9.31 21.23 -6.20
C VAL A 365 10.56 21.10 -5.32
N SER A 366 10.59 21.75 -4.16
CA SER A 366 11.64 21.63 -3.16
C SER A 366 11.78 20.21 -2.61
N GLN A 367 10.68 19.48 -2.43
CA GLN A 367 10.69 18.08 -1.98
C GLN A 367 11.24 17.14 -3.05
N LEU A 368 10.91 17.38 -4.33
CA LEU A 368 11.52 16.64 -5.45
C LEU A 368 13.04 16.89 -5.53
N ALA A 369 13.46 18.15 -5.42
CA ALA A 369 14.88 18.50 -5.43
C ALA A 369 15.65 17.87 -4.25
N ALA A 370 15.03 17.81 -3.07
CA ALA A 370 15.62 17.16 -1.90
C ALA A 370 15.71 15.63 -2.08
N CYS A 371 14.71 15.02 -2.73
CA CYS A 371 14.72 13.59 -3.09
C CYS A 371 15.83 13.30 -4.11
N ASP A 372 15.95 14.11 -5.16
CA ASP A 372 17.04 14.00 -6.14
C ASP A 372 18.42 14.10 -5.49
N ALA A 373 18.57 15.02 -4.53
CA ALA A 373 19.82 15.17 -3.77
C ALA A 373 20.12 13.93 -2.90
N LEU A 374 19.09 13.36 -2.23
CA LEU A 374 19.24 12.12 -1.46
C LEU A 374 19.66 10.95 -2.37
N LEU A 375 18.98 10.75 -3.50
CA LEU A 375 19.30 9.68 -4.44
C LEU A 375 20.65 9.90 -5.14
N GLY A 376 21.05 11.17 -5.33
CA GLY A 376 22.39 11.53 -5.78
C GLY A 376 23.47 11.10 -4.79
N ARG A 377 23.28 11.35 -3.49
CA ARG A 377 24.19 10.87 -2.41
C ARG A 377 24.21 9.33 -2.36
N LEU A 378 23.05 8.69 -2.50
CA LEU A 378 22.97 7.24 -2.56
C LEU A 378 23.79 6.68 -3.71
N ARG A 379 23.67 7.23 -4.92
CA ARG A 379 24.44 6.81 -6.10
C ARG A 379 25.95 6.93 -5.84
N VAL A 380 26.41 8.04 -5.25
CA VAL A 380 27.83 8.23 -4.89
C VAL A 380 28.30 7.19 -3.87
N ALA A 381 27.46 6.85 -2.89
CA ALA A 381 27.79 5.84 -1.86
C ALA A 381 27.79 4.39 -2.40
N LEU A 382 27.19 4.15 -3.56
CA LEU A 382 27.21 2.85 -4.25
C LEU A 382 28.36 2.70 -5.25
N GLY A 383 29.08 3.77 -5.60
CA GLY A 383 30.29 3.81 -6.44
C GLY A 383 31.54 3.71 -5.61
#